data_d2b540c2e0f38138409feb4458c118fa
#
_entry.id   d2b540c2e0f38138409feb4458c118fa
#
_cell.length_a   1.000
_cell.length_b   1.000
_cell.length_c   1.000
_cell.angle_alpha   90.00
_cell.angle_beta   90.00
_cell.angle_gamma   90.00
#
_symmetry.space_group_name_H-M   'P 1'
#
loop_
_entity.id
_entity.type
_entity.pdbx_description
1 polymer ?
#
loop_
_entity_poly.entity_id
_entity_poly.type
_entity_poly.pdbx_seq_one_letter_code
_entity_poly.pdbx_strand_id
1 'polypeptide(L)'
;LPPPPPLCPRDPHVVLTLLGIPGALRAASTNRLLLAEARRAFGEAHHTEADLRLSLFDEDLEIADGFPPGVLALHAQIAAADAIVISTPEYNKALPGVLKNALDWVSRVPGAAWRDKPVAIMSAAEGRAGGERSQYSLRLCLTPFRPRLLSGPEVLVAQSRSAFDASGRLLDERYRKSLAELMRVLRAEAERDTA
;
A
#
# COMPACT_ATOMS: atom_id res chain seq x y z
N LEU A 1 24.63 -10.14 -22.28
CA LEU A 1 24.14 -10.68 -21.00
C LEU A 1 23.34 -11.94 -21.32
N PRO A 2 23.55 -13.06 -20.63
CA PRO A 2 22.70 -14.23 -20.79
C PRO A 2 21.25 -13.88 -20.42
N PRO A 3 20.26 -14.54 -21.03
CA PRO A 3 18.86 -14.33 -20.63
C PRO A 3 18.70 -14.72 -19.15
N PRO A 4 17.80 -14.02 -18.42
CA PRO A 4 17.53 -14.37 -17.05
C PRO A 4 17.02 -15.82 -16.97
N PRO A 5 17.35 -16.56 -15.89
CA PRO A 5 16.85 -17.92 -15.72
C PRO A 5 15.31 -17.93 -15.71
N PRO A 6 14.68 -19.03 -16.15
CA PRO A 6 13.24 -19.15 -16.10
C PRO A 6 12.74 -19.04 -14.65
N LEU A 7 11.68 -18.25 -14.44
CA LEU A 7 11.02 -18.09 -13.16
C LEU A 7 10.53 -19.46 -12.68
N CYS A 8 11.01 -19.90 -11.54
CA CYS A 8 10.53 -21.14 -10.92
C CYS A 8 9.21 -20.85 -10.18
N PRO A 9 8.12 -21.57 -10.43
CA PRO A 9 6.88 -21.33 -9.69
C PRO A 9 7.09 -21.60 -8.21
N ARG A 10 6.60 -20.68 -7.35
CA ARG A 10 6.58 -20.88 -5.89
C ARG A 10 5.83 -22.17 -5.55
N ASP A 11 6.23 -22.78 -4.42
CA ASP A 11 5.47 -23.86 -3.81
C ASP A 11 4.03 -23.36 -3.52
N PRO A 12 2.99 -24.01 -4.06
CA PRO A 12 1.60 -23.60 -3.87
C PRO A 12 1.13 -23.61 -2.39
N HIS A 13 1.94 -24.17 -1.48
CA HIS A 13 1.65 -24.22 -0.05
C HIS A 13 2.21 -23.01 0.74
N VAL A 14 2.93 -22.09 0.10
CA VAL A 14 3.45 -20.89 0.78
C VAL A 14 2.34 -19.85 0.91
N VAL A 15 1.93 -19.57 2.14
CA VAL A 15 0.95 -18.52 2.45
C VAL A 15 1.60 -17.15 2.24
N LEU A 16 1.02 -16.33 1.34
CA LEU A 16 1.52 -14.99 1.02
C LEU A 16 1.38 -14.04 2.21
N THR A 17 2.27 -13.06 2.30
CA THR A 17 2.17 -11.94 3.24
C THR A 17 1.71 -10.69 2.52
N LEU A 18 0.53 -10.17 2.88
CA LEU A 18 -0.02 -8.91 2.38
C LEU A 18 0.16 -7.80 3.42
N LEU A 19 0.93 -6.77 3.08
CA LEU A 19 1.04 -5.54 3.88
C LEU A 19 -0.01 -4.51 3.42
N GLY A 20 -0.88 -4.10 4.33
CA GLY A 20 -1.78 -2.96 4.14
C GLY A 20 -1.18 -1.68 4.73
N ILE A 21 -1.13 -0.61 3.94
CA ILE A 21 -0.64 0.70 4.41
C ILE A 21 -1.80 1.70 4.39
N PRO A 22 -2.36 2.07 5.57
CA PRO A 22 -3.39 3.10 5.66
C PRO A 22 -2.75 4.49 5.61
N GLY A 23 -3.06 5.29 4.59
CA GLY A 23 -2.56 6.67 4.45
C GLY A 23 -3.15 7.68 5.45
N ALA A 24 -3.89 7.22 6.47
CA ALA A 24 -4.51 8.08 7.48
C ALA A 24 -4.38 7.47 8.88
N LEU A 25 -4.12 8.33 9.88
CA LEU A 25 -3.92 7.89 11.27
C LEU A 25 -5.23 7.63 12.03
N ARG A 26 -6.34 8.23 11.60
CA ARG A 26 -7.64 8.12 12.28
C ARG A 26 -8.14 6.68 12.28
N ALA A 27 -8.49 6.13 13.45
CA ALA A 27 -8.98 4.78 13.60
C ALA A 27 -10.21 4.48 12.73
N ALA A 28 -11.19 5.40 12.70
CA ALA A 28 -12.40 5.30 11.87
C ALA A 28 -12.19 5.86 10.45
N SER A 29 -10.99 5.71 9.87
CA SER A 29 -10.72 6.15 8.50
C SER A 29 -11.40 5.25 7.48
N THR A 30 -12.07 5.83 6.49
CA THR A 30 -12.64 5.10 5.35
C THR A 30 -11.56 4.36 4.53
N ASN A 31 -10.32 4.83 4.56
CA ASN A 31 -9.20 4.11 3.94
C ASN A 31 -8.80 2.84 4.72
N ARG A 32 -9.04 2.77 6.04
CA ARG A 32 -8.91 1.50 6.79
C ARG A 32 -10.05 0.53 6.46
N LEU A 33 -11.28 1.04 6.27
CA LEU A 33 -12.40 0.21 5.80
C LEU A 33 -12.11 -0.35 4.40
N LEU A 34 -11.55 0.48 3.50
CA LEU A 34 -11.17 0.04 2.17
C LEU A 34 -10.03 -1.00 2.20
N LEU A 35 -9.06 -0.87 3.11
CA LEU A 35 -8.04 -1.90 3.33
C LEU A 35 -8.65 -3.22 3.84
N ALA A 36 -9.65 -3.16 4.72
CA ALA A 36 -10.34 -4.35 5.19
C ALA A 36 -11.08 -5.08 4.05
N GLU A 37 -11.70 -4.32 3.14
CA GLU A 37 -12.31 -4.88 1.93
C GLU A 37 -11.25 -5.48 0.98
N ALA A 38 -10.11 -4.81 0.81
CA ALA A 38 -9.01 -5.32 0.01
C ALA A 38 -8.46 -6.65 0.56
N ARG A 39 -8.28 -6.77 1.88
CA ARG A 39 -7.87 -8.03 2.53
C ARG A 39 -8.82 -9.18 2.22
N ARG A 40 -10.15 -8.92 2.32
CA ARG A 40 -11.17 -9.95 1.97
C ARG A 40 -11.08 -10.36 0.50
N ALA A 41 -10.90 -9.38 -0.39
CA ALA A 41 -10.81 -9.62 -1.83
C ALA A 41 -9.49 -10.30 -2.25
N PHE A 42 -8.40 -10.05 -1.54
CA PHE A 42 -7.10 -10.70 -1.78
C PHE A 42 -7.14 -12.20 -1.41
N GLY A 43 -7.95 -12.57 -0.41
CA GLY A 43 -8.11 -13.96 0.03
C GLY A 43 -7.09 -14.37 1.10
N GLU A 44 -6.84 -15.68 1.21
CA GLU A 44 -5.98 -16.25 2.25
C GLU A 44 -4.54 -15.73 2.16
N ALA A 45 -4.08 -15.07 3.23
CA ALA A 45 -2.73 -14.52 3.36
C ALA A 45 -2.44 -14.16 4.83
N HIS A 46 -1.17 -14.03 5.20
CA HIS A 46 -0.78 -13.30 6.39
C HIS A 46 -1.00 -11.81 6.16
N HIS A 47 -1.93 -11.22 6.93
CA HIS A 47 -2.24 -9.80 6.81
C HIS A 47 -1.54 -9.00 7.89
N THR A 48 -0.72 -8.05 7.48
CA THR A 48 -0.11 -7.05 8.37
C THR A 48 -0.59 -5.65 8.01
N GLU A 49 -0.54 -4.74 8.96
CA GLU A 49 -0.90 -3.34 8.75
C GLU A 49 0.19 -2.42 9.29
N ALA A 50 0.60 -1.45 8.49
CA ALA A 50 1.60 -0.48 8.88
C ALA A 50 1.03 0.57 9.84
N ASP A 51 1.83 0.97 10.84
CA ASP A 51 1.57 2.17 11.64
C ASP A 51 2.42 3.32 11.12
N LEU A 52 1.77 4.39 10.67
CA LEU A 52 2.42 5.60 10.15
C LEU A 52 2.56 6.71 11.21
N ARG A 53 2.41 6.40 12.50
CA ARG A 53 2.67 7.33 13.61
C ARG A 53 4.17 7.44 13.87
N LEU A 54 4.87 8.03 12.91
CA LEU A 54 6.30 8.27 12.97
C LEU A 54 6.56 9.75 13.31
N SER A 55 7.67 10.02 13.99
CA SER A 55 8.17 11.41 14.09
C SER A 55 8.36 12.00 12.70
N LEU A 56 8.29 13.31 12.54
CA LEU A 56 8.67 13.93 11.27
C LEU A 56 10.13 13.61 10.96
N PHE A 57 10.40 13.36 9.68
CA PHE A 57 11.76 13.13 9.22
C PHE A 57 12.59 14.39 9.48
N ASP A 58 13.71 14.17 10.11
CA ASP A 58 14.72 15.18 10.42
C ASP A 58 16.09 14.48 10.36
N GLU A 59 16.95 14.98 9.49
CA GLU A 59 18.28 14.39 9.28
C GLU A 59 19.18 14.55 10.50
N ASP A 60 19.01 15.64 11.28
CA ASP A 60 19.77 15.84 12.51
C ASP A 60 19.40 14.80 13.57
N LEU A 61 18.13 14.42 13.67
CA LEU A 61 17.66 13.34 14.55
C LEU A 61 18.19 11.97 14.07
N GLU A 62 18.19 11.73 12.74
CA GLU A 62 18.76 10.49 12.18
C GLU A 62 20.24 10.34 12.54
N ILE A 63 21.01 11.44 12.45
CA ILE A 63 22.45 11.43 12.76
C ILE A 63 22.71 11.25 14.27
N ALA A 64 21.90 11.89 15.12
CA ALA A 64 22.09 11.84 16.56
C ALA A 64 21.63 10.51 17.18
N ASP A 65 20.44 10.03 16.80
CA ASP A 65 19.73 8.94 17.49
C ASP A 65 19.56 7.68 16.60
N GLY A 66 19.90 7.75 15.32
CA GLY A 66 19.63 6.70 14.36
C GLY A 66 18.16 6.60 13.95
N PHE A 67 17.74 5.44 13.45
CA PHE A 67 16.38 5.23 12.96
C PHE A 67 15.40 4.97 14.12
N PRO A 68 14.26 5.71 14.20
CA PRO A 68 13.21 5.41 15.17
C PRO A 68 12.72 3.95 15.02
N PRO A 69 12.38 3.26 16.14
CA PRO A 69 11.91 1.88 16.09
C PRO A 69 10.73 1.64 15.16
N GLY A 70 9.80 2.60 15.06
CA GLY A 70 8.65 2.54 14.14
C GLY A 70 9.07 2.55 12.67
N VAL A 71 10.14 3.26 12.33
CA VAL A 71 10.70 3.30 10.96
C VAL A 71 11.31 1.95 10.60
N LEU A 72 12.10 1.36 11.51
CA LEU A 72 12.69 0.04 11.31
C LEU A 72 11.62 -1.05 11.19
N ALA A 73 10.56 -0.97 12.01
CA ALA A 73 9.43 -1.89 11.95
C ALA A 73 8.70 -1.78 10.59
N LEU A 74 8.43 -0.57 10.11
CA LEU A 74 7.81 -0.35 8.80
C LEU A 74 8.70 -0.88 7.66
N HIS A 75 10.00 -0.60 7.69
CA HIS A 75 10.96 -1.11 6.71
C HIS A 75 10.96 -2.64 6.69
N ALA A 76 11.01 -3.28 7.87
CA ALA A 76 10.97 -4.74 7.99
C ALA A 76 9.66 -5.34 7.46
N GLN A 77 8.50 -4.70 7.72
CA GLN A 77 7.21 -5.12 7.18
C GLN A 77 7.18 -5.04 5.65
N ILE A 78 7.72 -3.96 5.07
CA ILE A 78 7.82 -3.81 3.61
C ILE A 78 8.74 -4.89 3.03
N ALA A 79 9.88 -5.12 3.64
CA ALA A 79 10.83 -6.14 3.17
C ALA A 79 10.23 -7.55 3.21
N ALA A 80 9.48 -7.89 4.26
CA ALA A 80 8.86 -9.20 4.46
C ALA A 80 7.59 -9.43 3.60
N ALA A 81 6.98 -8.37 3.08
CA ALA A 81 5.75 -8.48 2.31
C ALA A 81 5.97 -9.11 0.92
N ASP A 82 5.08 -10.02 0.51
CA ASP A 82 5.00 -10.53 -0.86
C ASP A 82 4.19 -9.58 -1.75
N ALA A 83 3.24 -8.86 -1.16
CA ALA A 83 2.44 -7.85 -1.82
C ALA A 83 2.14 -6.68 -0.87
N ILE A 84 1.96 -5.49 -1.44
CA ILE A 84 1.64 -4.29 -0.68
C ILE A 84 0.41 -3.63 -1.27
N VAL A 85 -0.56 -3.27 -0.43
CA VAL A 85 -1.70 -2.45 -0.82
C VAL A 85 -1.74 -1.16 -0.01
N ILE A 86 -1.76 -0.02 -0.70
CA ILE A 86 -1.80 1.31 -0.07
C ILE A 86 -3.17 1.92 -0.31
N SER A 87 -3.86 2.29 0.78
CA SER A 87 -5.12 3.04 0.71
C SER A 87 -4.91 4.46 1.20
N THR A 88 -5.03 5.43 0.30
CA THR A 88 -4.69 6.82 0.57
C THR A 88 -5.91 7.74 0.51
N PRO A 89 -6.17 8.62 1.51
CA PRO A 89 -7.06 9.76 1.32
C PRO A 89 -6.39 10.83 0.46
N GLU A 90 -7.16 11.78 -0.02
CA GLU A 90 -6.63 12.98 -0.67
C GLU A 90 -6.70 14.17 0.31
N TYR A 91 -5.55 14.71 0.71
CA TYR A 91 -5.46 15.91 1.52
C TYR A 91 -4.85 17.05 0.71
N ASN A 92 -5.60 18.14 0.54
CA ASN A 92 -5.14 19.29 -0.23
C ASN A 92 -4.59 18.92 -1.62
N LYS A 93 -5.29 18.02 -2.31
CA LYS A 93 -4.98 17.54 -3.68
C LYS A 93 -3.68 16.72 -3.81
N ALA A 94 -3.19 16.13 -2.73
CA ALA A 94 -1.99 15.30 -2.73
C ALA A 94 -2.13 14.11 -1.77
N LEU A 95 -1.08 13.27 -1.72
CA LEU A 95 -0.97 12.25 -0.69
C LEU A 95 -0.84 12.89 0.69
N PRO A 96 -1.30 12.22 1.77
CA PRO A 96 -1.18 12.74 3.13
C PRO A 96 0.26 12.90 3.57
N GLY A 97 0.53 13.93 4.38
CA GLY A 97 1.86 14.18 4.94
C GLY A 97 2.44 12.99 5.69
N VAL A 98 1.62 12.24 6.44
CA VAL A 98 2.07 11.05 7.18
C VAL A 98 2.58 9.94 6.26
N LEU A 99 1.96 9.77 5.09
CA LEU A 99 2.39 8.79 4.10
C LEU A 99 3.68 9.25 3.42
N LYS A 100 3.77 10.55 3.07
CA LYS A 100 5.02 11.11 2.52
C LYS A 100 6.16 10.98 3.52
N ASN A 101 5.92 11.32 4.78
CA ASN A 101 6.89 11.20 5.87
C ASN A 101 7.40 9.76 6.05
N ALA A 102 6.50 8.79 5.98
CA ALA A 102 6.88 7.38 6.05
C ALA A 102 7.80 6.96 4.90
N LEU A 103 7.53 7.45 3.67
CA LEU A 103 8.40 7.21 2.52
C LEU A 103 9.77 7.88 2.71
N ASP A 104 9.82 9.10 3.22
CA ASP A 104 11.07 9.80 3.47
C ASP A 104 11.95 9.04 4.46
N TRP A 105 11.39 8.63 5.60
CA TRP A 105 12.10 7.81 6.57
C TRP A 105 12.60 6.48 6.00
N VAL A 106 11.73 5.71 5.33
CA VAL A 106 12.09 4.39 4.81
C VAL A 106 13.14 4.48 3.70
N SER A 107 13.20 5.60 2.97
CA SER A 107 14.22 5.81 1.94
C SER A 107 15.65 5.86 2.49
N ARG A 108 15.80 6.19 3.78
CA ARG A 108 17.08 6.30 4.47
C ARG A 108 17.60 4.96 4.97
N VAL A 109 16.69 4.02 5.25
CA VAL A 109 17.06 2.69 5.79
C VAL A 109 17.70 1.84 4.69
N PRO A 110 18.92 1.30 4.90
CA PRO A 110 19.57 0.42 3.92
C PRO A 110 18.74 -0.82 3.58
N GLY A 111 18.87 -1.35 2.37
CA GLY A 111 18.29 -2.65 1.98
C GLY A 111 17.21 -2.60 0.90
N ALA A 112 16.86 -1.40 0.37
CA ALA A 112 15.95 -1.24 -0.78
C ALA A 112 14.66 -2.08 -0.68
N ALA A 113 13.98 -2.05 0.49
CA ALA A 113 12.84 -2.92 0.85
C ALA A 113 11.68 -2.92 -0.16
N TRP A 114 11.47 -1.84 -0.89
CA TRP A 114 10.42 -1.69 -1.91
C TRP A 114 10.74 -2.30 -3.27
N ARG A 115 12.04 -2.51 -3.54
CA ARG A 115 12.46 -2.90 -4.89
C ARG A 115 11.75 -4.18 -5.34
N ASP A 116 11.18 -4.12 -6.53
CA ASP A 116 10.48 -5.21 -7.20
C ASP A 116 9.25 -5.77 -6.46
N LYS A 117 8.82 -5.15 -5.35
CA LYS A 117 7.59 -5.52 -4.65
C LYS A 117 6.36 -5.14 -5.50
N PRO A 118 5.38 -6.05 -5.68
CA PRO A 118 4.12 -5.70 -6.30
C PRO A 118 3.29 -4.80 -5.37
N VAL A 119 2.88 -3.64 -5.89
CA VAL A 119 2.17 -2.62 -5.11
C VAL A 119 0.90 -2.18 -5.82
N ALA A 120 -0.24 -2.31 -5.15
CA ALA A 120 -1.51 -1.73 -5.54
C ALA A 120 -1.78 -0.44 -4.77
N ILE A 121 -2.33 0.57 -5.45
CA ILE A 121 -2.77 1.82 -4.84
C ILE A 121 -4.27 1.95 -5.05
N MET A 122 -4.97 2.32 -3.99
CA MET A 122 -6.40 2.65 -3.99
C MET A 122 -6.66 3.84 -3.09
N SER A 123 -7.83 4.47 -3.21
CA SER A 123 -8.16 5.64 -2.42
C SER A 123 -9.65 5.73 -2.07
N ALA A 124 -9.93 6.32 -0.91
CA ALA A 124 -11.25 6.73 -0.49
C ALA A 124 -11.19 8.19 0.00
N ALA A 125 -11.94 9.06 -0.67
CA ALA A 125 -11.98 10.48 -0.36
C ALA A 125 -13.40 11.03 -0.45
N GLU A 126 -13.69 12.13 0.26
CA GLU A 126 -15.02 12.75 0.24
C GLU A 126 -15.34 13.43 -1.08
N GLY A 127 -14.32 13.91 -1.78
CA GLY A 127 -14.49 14.55 -3.08
C GLY A 127 -14.93 13.58 -4.17
N ARG A 128 -15.63 14.13 -5.19
CA ARG A 128 -16.18 13.34 -6.31
C ARG A 128 -15.15 12.56 -7.13
N ALA A 129 -13.87 12.96 -7.08
CA ALA A 129 -12.77 12.28 -7.77
C ALA A 129 -12.19 11.08 -6.98
N GLY A 130 -12.75 10.77 -5.78
CA GLY A 130 -12.35 9.57 -5.02
C GLY A 130 -10.88 9.52 -4.58
N GLY A 131 -10.13 10.62 -4.67
CA GLY A 131 -8.71 10.65 -4.28
C GLY A 131 -7.72 10.45 -5.44
N GLU A 132 -8.15 10.65 -6.67
CA GLU A 132 -7.34 10.46 -7.88
C GLU A 132 -5.97 11.16 -7.82
N ARG A 133 -5.95 12.44 -7.42
CA ARG A 133 -4.69 13.22 -7.35
C ARG A 133 -3.72 12.69 -6.31
N SER A 134 -4.25 12.17 -5.22
CA SER A 134 -3.43 11.51 -4.19
C SER A 134 -2.76 10.25 -4.75
N GLN A 135 -3.47 9.45 -5.54
CA GLN A 135 -2.87 8.28 -6.18
C GLN A 135 -1.76 8.69 -7.16
N TYR A 136 -1.96 9.72 -7.99
CA TYR A 136 -0.91 10.19 -8.90
C TYR A 136 0.31 10.75 -8.15
N SER A 137 0.10 11.55 -7.11
CA SER A 137 1.21 12.06 -6.31
C SER A 137 1.96 10.94 -5.57
N LEU A 138 1.25 9.91 -5.11
CA LEU A 138 1.87 8.74 -4.49
C LEU A 138 2.68 7.92 -5.50
N ARG A 139 2.16 7.69 -6.71
CA ARG A 139 2.91 7.02 -7.79
C ARG A 139 4.23 7.73 -8.08
N LEU A 140 4.19 9.07 -8.16
CA LEU A 140 5.40 9.88 -8.35
C LEU A 140 6.40 9.67 -7.19
N CYS A 141 5.93 9.72 -5.94
CA CYS A 141 6.78 9.54 -4.76
C CYS A 141 7.36 8.11 -4.63
N LEU A 142 6.72 7.10 -5.21
CA LEU A 142 7.21 5.72 -5.21
C LEU A 142 8.24 5.43 -6.32
N THR A 143 8.36 6.28 -7.33
CA THR A 143 9.30 6.07 -8.46
C THR A 143 10.75 5.78 -8.02
N PRO A 144 11.35 6.49 -7.05
CA PRO A 144 12.72 6.23 -6.63
C PRO A 144 12.93 4.84 -6.00
N PHE A 145 11.89 4.26 -5.43
CA PHE A 145 11.94 2.97 -4.73
C PHE A 145 11.87 1.77 -5.67
N ARG A 146 11.46 1.98 -6.92
CA ARG A 146 11.36 0.96 -7.99
C ARG A 146 10.49 -0.25 -7.64
N PRO A 147 9.30 -0.08 -7.03
CA PRO A 147 8.36 -1.19 -6.90
C PRO A 147 7.73 -1.52 -8.26
N ARG A 148 7.10 -2.67 -8.36
CA ARG A 148 6.21 -3.02 -9.47
C ARG A 148 4.82 -2.44 -9.20
N LEU A 149 4.61 -1.19 -9.57
CA LEU A 149 3.33 -0.52 -9.39
C LEU A 149 2.30 -1.05 -10.39
N LEU A 150 1.17 -1.54 -9.88
CA LEU A 150 0.05 -1.91 -10.74
C LEU A 150 -0.55 -0.67 -11.40
N SER A 151 -0.77 -0.75 -12.71
CA SER A 151 -1.39 0.35 -13.47
C SER A 151 -2.90 0.42 -13.28
N GLY A 152 -3.55 -0.62 -12.81
CA GLY A 152 -4.99 -0.67 -12.59
C GLY A 152 -5.52 -2.08 -12.31
N PRO A 153 -6.86 -2.26 -12.21
CA PRO A 153 -7.86 -1.20 -12.34
C PRO A 153 -7.79 -0.17 -11.22
N GLU A 154 -8.18 1.08 -11.51
CA GLU A 154 -8.25 2.14 -10.51
C GLU A 154 -9.43 1.91 -9.55
N VAL A 155 -9.17 2.07 -8.26
CA VAL A 155 -10.17 2.04 -7.20
C VAL A 155 -10.20 3.41 -6.54
N LEU A 156 -11.19 4.24 -6.92
CA LEU A 156 -11.35 5.65 -6.53
C LEU A 156 -12.71 5.81 -5.84
N VAL A 157 -12.77 5.54 -4.53
CA VAL A 157 -14.02 5.60 -3.79
C VAL A 157 -14.37 7.03 -3.43
N ALA A 158 -15.30 7.63 -4.19
CA ALA A 158 -15.83 8.95 -3.93
C ALA A 158 -16.88 8.94 -2.79
N GLN A 159 -17.18 10.13 -2.25
CA GLN A 159 -18.17 10.30 -1.16
C GLN A 159 -17.95 9.28 -0.02
N SER A 160 -16.72 9.15 0.40
CA SER A 160 -16.25 8.02 1.20
C SER A 160 -16.99 7.83 2.52
N ARG A 161 -17.62 8.89 3.10
CA ARG A 161 -18.39 8.79 4.34
C ARG A 161 -19.67 7.97 4.20
N SER A 162 -20.27 7.95 3.00
CA SER A 162 -21.48 7.20 2.69
C SER A 162 -21.24 5.97 1.83
N ALA A 163 -19.97 5.66 1.51
CA ALA A 163 -19.64 4.55 0.63
C ALA A 163 -19.61 3.18 1.32
N PHE A 164 -19.67 3.14 2.65
CA PHE A 164 -19.61 1.92 3.44
C PHE A 164 -20.85 1.77 4.31
N ASP A 165 -21.30 0.54 4.52
CA ASP A 165 -22.36 0.22 5.48
C ASP A 165 -21.83 0.20 6.92
N ALA A 166 -22.76 -0.07 7.89
CA ALA A 166 -22.40 -0.13 9.30
C ALA A 166 -21.41 -1.25 9.66
N SER A 167 -21.29 -2.27 8.82
CA SER A 167 -20.33 -3.37 8.96
C SER A 167 -18.98 -3.09 8.26
N GLY A 168 -18.84 -1.90 7.63
CA GLY A 168 -17.64 -1.50 6.91
C GLY A 168 -17.50 -2.12 5.52
N ARG A 169 -18.63 -2.59 4.92
CA ARG A 169 -18.65 -3.14 3.56
C ARG A 169 -18.93 -2.06 2.53
N LEU A 170 -18.23 -2.09 1.39
CA LEU A 170 -18.54 -1.20 0.26
C LEU A 170 -19.96 -1.44 -0.24
N LEU A 171 -20.75 -0.36 -0.39
CA LEU A 171 -22.14 -0.44 -0.86
C LEU A 171 -22.22 -0.58 -2.38
N ASP A 172 -21.40 0.16 -3.13
CA ASP A 172 -21.44 0.16 -4.61
C ASP A 172 -20.74 -1.07 -5.19
N GLU A 173 -21.50 -1.83 -5.97
CA GLU A 173 -21.03 -3.04 -6.66
C GLU A 173 -19.89 -2.76 -7.64
N ARG A 174 -19.84 -1.59 -8.26
CA ARG A 174 -18.77 -1.21 -9.18
C ARG A 174 -17.44 -1.11 -8.46
N TYR A 175 -17.42 -0.47 -7.27
CA TYR A 175 -16.21 -0.41 -6.46
C TYR A 175 -15.78 -1.80 -5.98
N ARG A 176 -16.74 -2.67 -5.58
CA ARG A 176 -16.42 -4.04 -5.19
C ARG A 176 -15.78 -4.84 -6.33
N LYS A 177 -16.32 -4.73 -7.55
CA LYS A 177 -15.77 -5.40 -8.73
C LYS A 177 -14.38 -4.90 -9.09
N SER A 178 -14.16 -3.58 -9.14
CA SER A 178 -12.84 -3.00 -9.42
C SER A 178 -11.83 -3.39 -8.35
N LEU A 179 -12.23 -3.39 -7.07
CA LEU A 179 -11.37 -3.81 -5.97
C LEU A 179 -11.01 -5.30 -6.04
N ALA A 180 -11.99 -6.16 -6.32
CA ALA A 180 -11.75 -7.59 -6.47
C ALA A 180 -10.77 -7.87 -7.61
N GLU A 181 -10.92 -7.19 -8.73
CA GLU A 181 -10.02 -7.32 -9.87
C GLU A 181 -8.61 -6.79 -9.54
N LEU A 182 -8.50 -5.62 -8.89
CA LEU A 182 -7.21 -5.09 -8.46
C LEU A 182 -6.47 -6.06 -7.53
N MET A 183 -7.20 -6.66 -6.57
CA MET A 183 -6.62 -7.63 -5.64
C MET A 183 -6.27 -8.96 -6.32
N ARG A 184 -7.04 -9.40 -7.31
CA ARG A 184 -6.71 -10.58 -8.12
C ARG A 184 -5.40 -10.35 -8.90
N VAL A 185 -5.24 -9.18 -9.51
CA VAL A 185 -4.00 -8.83 -10.23
C VAL A 185 -2.83 -8.73 -9.26
N LEU A 186 -3.02 -8.10 -8.10
CA LEU A 186 -1.97 -7.98 -7.07
C LEU A 186 -1.51 -9.36 -6.59
N ARG A 187 -2.46 -10.27 -6.35
CA ARG A 187 -2.16 -11.64 -5.93
C ARG A 187 -1.36 -12.39 -7.00
N ALA A 188 -1.79 -12.31 -8.25
CA ALA A 188 -1.09 -12.95 -9.37
C ALA A 188 0.35 -12.42 -9.53
N GLU A 189 0.59 -11.11 -9.29
CA GLU A 189 1.94 -10.54 -9.28
C GLU A 189 2.80 -11.01 -8.09
N ALA A 190 2.18 -11.24 -6.93
CA ALA A 190 2.87 -11.75 -5.75
C ALA A 190 3.23 -13.24 -5.89
N GLU A 191 2.41 -14.00 -6.60
CA GLU A 191 2.64 -15.44 -6.88
C GLU A 191 3.71 -15.67 -7.96
N ARG A 192 4.04 -14.65 -8.75
CA ARG A 192 5.19 -14.72 -9.67
C ARG A 192 6.47 -14.77 -8.87
N ASP A 193 7.24 -15.83 -9.08
CA ASP A 193 8.55 -15.91 -8.43
C ASP A 193 9.48 -14.85 -9.03
N THR A 194 9.94 -13.98 -8.18
CA THR A 194 11.00 -13.02 -8.51
C THR A 194 12.31 -13.68 -8.12
N ALA A 195 12.82 -14.51 -9.05
CA ALA A 195 14.17 -15.09 -8.91
C ALA A 195 15.25 -14.00 -8.92
#